data_2048b22775e0f3e42d102ffe4d758bd1
#
_entry.id   2048b22775e0f3e42d102ffe4d758bd1
#
_cell.length_a   1.000
_cell.length_b   1.000
_cell.length_c   1.000
_cell.angle_alpha   90.00
_cell.angle_beta   90.00
_cell.angle_gamma   90.00
#
_symmetry.space_group_name_H-M   'P 1'
#
loop_
_entity.id
_entity.type
_entity.pdbx_description
1 polymer ?
#
loop_
_entity_poly.entity_id
_entity_poly.type
_entity_poly.pdbx_seq_one_letter_code
_entity_poly.pdbx_strand_id
1 'polypeptide(L)'
;MCGFFVSTHVNIPKNFEDVTARGWETREFFHGSYTAVQSQLPCYTGSIDFSYYETDEFIFSYTGEIYNTPDMYANDTQYMFACAVCDTYSQLNGQWAFALYSKSTGRIKIGRDPLGQIPLFVSTTGGLTVCNTLPSIVHTVQAQLEPNTLNRWYTAKHYTSAQTCWQGIRSVPPGTITEYNTEGDTLSVIRVDRVWHTTEQDLHTVLQSIKPKYTDTPLPTASIASGGLDSTMIADVFSTRFNYAINHVGKDWVSNTVHELDLDICVLDVDRTEWLDNLEALVRDTYSIPYSWSWVGYYIIGGHCPEPVLYTGEGADEIFGGYPDYPTGTTPYSTNPEHDVQRNALYHKHTPTVANKLLDQSVFVPVSCIGANLALGCHTVESRNPFLDTQIANNTVYLSQTLKPELTSMFRERFGEPKPKQGFGGWPDEVFNEDWRTGCWKLTQRLFSQQ
;
A
#
# COMPACT_ATOMS: atom_id res chain seq x y z
N MET A 1 10.57 4.44 -3.85
CA MET A 1 10.13 3.50 -2.78
C MET A 1 11.23 2.54 -2.48
N CYS A 2 11.49 2.28 -1.20
CA CYS A 2 12.57 1.37 -0.79
C CYS A 2 12.12 -0.09 -0.83
N GLY A 3 13.05 -1.00 -1.10
CA GLY A 3 12.86 -2.44 -0.99
C GLY A 3 13.73 -3.01 0.11
N PHE A 4 13.23 -3.96 0.90
CA PHE A 4 14.09 -4.72 1.78
C PHE A 4 13.70 -6.20 1.86
N PHE A 5 14.72 -7.01 2.08
CA PHE A 5 14.65 -8.43 2.35
C PHE A 5 15.51 -8.75 3.55
N VAL A 6 15.02 -9.52 4.49
CA VAL A 6 15.80 -10.07 5.61
C VAL A 6 15.50 -11.55 5.78
N SER A 7 16.52 -12.34 6.10
CA SER A 7 16.36 -13.78 6.30
C SER A 7 17.38 -14.35 7.27
N THR A 8 16.97 -15.38 8.00
CA THR A 8 17.86 -16.29 8.74
C THR A 8 18.02 -17.63 8.03
N HIS A 9 17.48 -17.77 6.83
CA HIS A 9 17.56 -18.99 6.04
C HIS A 9 18.98 -19.22 5.52
N VAL A 10 19.44 -20.47 5.55
CA VAL A 10 20.82 -20.82 5.15
C VAL A 10 21.03 -20.69 3.63
N ASN A 11 19.98 -20.97 2.85
CA ASN A 11 20.03 -20.92 1.39
C ASN A 11 19.16 -19.76 0.90
N ILE A 12 19.76 -18.58 0.75
CA ILE A 12 19.09 -17.41 0.17
C ILE A 12 19.37 -17.33 -1.34
N PRO A 13 18.46 -16.78 -2.15
CA PRO A 13 18.70 -16.53 -3.56
C PRO A 13 19.89 -15.57 -3.71
N LYS A 14 20.59 -15.67 -4.84
CA LYS A 14 21.67 -14.73 -5.19
C LYS A 14 21.17 -13.49 -5.93
N ASN A 15 19.90 -13.48 -6.28
CA ASN A 15 19.27 -12.42 -7.07
C ASN A 15 18.05 -11.87 -6.30
N PHE A 16 18.04 -10.57 -6.11
CA PHE A 16 17.00 -9.80 -5.41
C PHE A 16 16.46 -8.70 -6.32
N GLU A 17 16.21 -9.02 -7.61
CA GLU A 17 15.78 -8.03 -8.60
C GLU A 17 14.52 -7.29 -8.17
N ASP A 18 13.57 -7.97 -7.55
CA ASP A 18 12.33 -7.38 -7.03
C ASP A 18 12.55 -6.38 -5.88
N VAL A 19 13.60 -6.58 -5.08
CA VAL A 19 14.04 -5.67 -4.03
C VAL A 19 14.87 -4.53 -4.60
N THR A 20 15.83 -4.85 -5.47
CA THR A 20 16.78 -3.89 -6.03
C THR A 20 16.11 -2.93 -7.03
N ALA A 21 15.06 -3.36 -7.74
CA ALA A 21 14.28 -2.52 -8.63
C ALA A 21 13.51 -1.40 -7.91
N ARG A 22 13.41 -1.46 -6.58
CA ARG A 22 12.66 -0.46 -5.78
C ARG A 22 13.50 0.75 -5.36
N GLY A 23 14.75 0.84 -5.77
CA GLY A 23 15.62 1.96 -5.42
C GLY A 23 16.79 2.11 -6.38
N TRP A 24 17.57 3.16 -6.16
CA TRP A 24 18.74 3.48 -7.00
C TRP A 24 20.05 2.93 -6.42
N GLU A 25 20.04 2.63 -5.12
CA GLU A 25 21.20 2.07 -4.42
C GLU A 25 20.80 0.84 -3.61
N THR A 26 21.65 -0.17 -3.57
CA THR A 26 21.44 -1.42 -2.84
C THR A 26 22.61 -1.71 -1.93
N ARG A 27 22.32 -2.20 -0.73
CA ARG A 27 23.31 -2.70 0.24
C ARG A 27 22.90 -4.05 0.80
N GLU A 28 23.91 -4.84 1.13
CA GLU A 28 23.77 -6.17 1.73
C GLU A 28 24.50 -6.21 3.06
N PHE A 29 23.93 -6.91 4.03
CA PHE A 29 24.44 -7.04 5.40
C PHE A 29 24.37 -8.47 5.87
N PHE A 30 25.38 -8.89 6.61
CA PHE A 30 25.50 -10.26 7.12
C PHE A 30 25.92 -10.24 8.58
N HIS A 31 25.20 -10.99 9.45
CA HIS A 31 25.60 -11.23 10.81
C HIS A 31 25.15 -12.62 11.26
N GLY A 32 26.10 -13.56 11.39
CA GLY A 32 25.80 -14.97 11.65
C GLY A 32 24.96 -15.57 10.52
N SER A 33 23.78 -16.10 10.85
CA SER A 33 22.80 -16.56 9.86
C SER A 33 21.90 -15.45 9.32
N TYR A 34 21.95 -14.25 9.88
CA TYR A 34 21.10 -13.13 9.44
C TYR A 34 21.66 -12.46 8.20
N THR A 35 20.83 -12.32 7.19
CA THR A 35 21.12 -11.57 5.97
C THR A 35 20.07 -10.50 5.77
N ALA A 36 20.50 -9.31 5.41
CA ALA A 36 19.60 -8.24 4.97
C ALA A 36 20.07 -7.66 3.64
N VAL A 37 19.12 -7.40 2.74
CA VAL A 37 19.30 -6.67 1.50
C VAL A 37 18.36 -5.47 1.53
N GLN A 38 18.89 -4.29 1.31
CA GLN A 38 18.13 -3.05 1.33
C GLN A 38 18.40 -2.26 0.06
N SER A 39 17.34 -1.89 -0.65
CA SER A 39 17.37 -0.96 -1.78
C SER A 39 16.66 0.34 -1.42
N GLN A 40 17.16 1.48 -1.90
CA GLN A 40 16.72 2.79 -1.46
C GLN A 40 16.57 3.80 -2.57
N LEU A 41 15.51 4.63 -2.44
CA LEU A 41 15.33 5.89 -3.14
C LEU A 41 15.82 7.04 -2.24
N PRO A 42 16.70 7.95 -2.71
CA PRO A 42 17.16 9.07 -1.87
C PRO A 42 16.08 10.15 -1.77
N CYS A 43 15.13 9.99 -0.85
CA CYS A 43 14.01 10.90 -0.68
C CYS A 43 14.35 12.19 0.08
N TYR A 44 15.53 12.28 0.73
CA TYR A 44 15.95 13.44 1.51
C TYR A 44 17.18 14.13 0.93
N THR A 45 17.18 15.48 0.96
CA THR A 45 18.32 16.29 0.56
C THR A 45 19.43 16.25 1.60
N GLY A 46 20.64 15.91 1.17
CA GLY A 46 21.86 16.17 1.94
C GLY A 46 22.31 15.10 2.91
N SER A 47 21.60 13.99 3.08
CA SER A 47 22.11 12.85 3.83
C SER A 47 22.20 11.60 2.96
N ILE A 48 23.33 10.93 3.07
CA ILE A 48 23.56 9.57 2.54
C ILE A 48 22.91 8.55 3.49
N ASP A 49 21.99 8.97 4.35
CA ASP A 49 21.38 8.12 5.35
C ASP A 49 20.27 7.31 4.72
N PHE A 50 20.59 6.08 4.56
CA PHE A 50 19.82 5.01 3.96
C PHE A 50 18.67 4.59 4.90
N SER A 51 17.60 4.04 4.33
CA SER A 51 16.54 3.32 5.05
C SER A 51 17.08 2.09 5.79
N TYR A 52 18.31 2.15 6.19
CA TYR A 52 19.07 1.16 6.86
C TYR A 52 19.94 1.82 7.92
N TYR A 53 19.97 1.19 9.09
CA TYR A 53 20.75 1.67 10.23
C TYR A 53 21.46 0.49 10.89
N GLU A 54 22.79 0.55 11.04
CA GLU A 54 23.57 -0.44 11.78
C GLU A 54 24.27 0.19 12.96
N THR A 55 24.15 -0.47 14.11
CA THR A 55 24.91 -0.17 15.32
C THR A 55 25.69 -1.41 15.79
N ASP A 56 26.42 -1.28 16.87
CA ASP A 56 27.07 -2.44 17.52
C ASP A 56 26.04 -3.48 17.98
N GLU A 57 24.81 -3.06 18.31
CA GLU A 57 23.76 -3.90 18.90
C GLU A 57 22.69 -4.33 17.89
N PHE A 58 22.43 -3.55 16.82
CA PHE A 58 21.29 -3.75 15.95
C PHE A 58 21.63 -3.67 14.47
N ILE A 59 20.84 -4.37 13.64
CA ILE A 59 20.69 -4.13 12.22
C ILE A 59 19.22 -3.77 11.97
N PHE A 60 18.98 -2.68 11.27
CA PHE A 60 17.63 -2.14 11.02
C PHE A 60 17.41 -1.93 9.54
N SER A 61 16.34 -2.52 9.00
CA SER A 61 15.85 -2.30 7.63
C SER A 61 14.47 -1.65 7.68
N TYR A 62 14.26 -0.67 6.81
CA TYR A 62 13.07 0.16 6.82
C TYR A 62 12.64 0.53 5.40
N THR A 63 11.34 0.64 5.18
CA THR A 63 10.73 1.22 3.98
C THR A 63 9.51 2.04 4.37
N GLY A 64 9.36 3.20 3.77
CA GLY A 64 8.24 4.10 4.02
C GLY A 64 8.68 5.55 4.22
N GLU A 65 7.77 6.34 4.76
CA GLU A 65 7.93 7.77 5.07
C GLU A 65 7.23 8.11 6.38
N ILE A 66 7.92 8.76 7.32
CA ILE A 66 7.32 9.28 8.55
C ILE A 66 7.22 10.80 8.46
N TYR A 67 6.00 11.29 8.28
CA TYR A 67 5.72 12.72 8.03
C TYR A 67 5.79 13.62 9.26
N ASN A 68 5.94 13.07 10.45
CA ASN A 68 6.05 13.82 11.71
C ASN A 68 7.38 13.58 12.44
N THR A 69 8.45 13.38 11.69
CA THR A 69 9.80 13.22 12.23
C THR A 69 10.22 14.48 13.01
N PRO A 70 10.55 14.37 14.31
CA PRO A 70 11.02 15.52 15.08
C PRO A 70 12.40 16.02 14.61
N ASP A 71 12.64 17.32 14.68
CA ASP A 71 13.88 17.99 14.21
C ASP A 71 15.17 17.50 14.88
N MET A 72 15.07 16.79 16.00
CA MET A 72 16.22 16.18 16.69
C MET A 72 16.79 14.95 15.96
N TYR A 73 16.05 14.37 15.02
CA TYR A 73 16.49 13.25 14.19
C TYR A 73 16.93 13.78 12.82
N ALA A 74 17.99 13.22 12.26
CA ALA A 74 18.50 13.65 10.96
C ALA A 74 17.53 13.28 9.81
N ASN A 75 16.76 12.21 9.99
CA ASN A 75 15.75 11.72 9.04
C ASN A 75 14.75 10.76 9.72
N ASP A 76 13.74 10.36 8.97
CA ASP A 76 12.69 9.46 9.43
C ASP A 76 13.20 8.04 9.73
N THR A 77 14.25 7.57 9.06
CA THR A 77 14.88 6.27 9.35
C THR A 77 15.44 6.22 10.77
N GLN A 78 16.14 7.27 11.21
CA GLN A 78 16.64 7.37 12.58
C GLN A 78 15.50 7.44 13.60
N TYR A 79 14.45 8.19 13.29
CA TYR A 79 13.28 8.27 14.16
C TYR A 79 12.55 6.94 14.26
N MET A 80 12.32 6.27 13.13
CA MET A 80 11.69 4.95 13.12
C MET A 80 12.53 3.90 13.87
N PHE A 81 13.86 3.93 13.71
CA PHE A 81 14.77 3.08 14.48
C PHE A 81 14.61 3.30 15.99
N ALA A 82 14.63 4.54 16.45
CA ALA A 82 14.42 4.87 17.87
C ALA A 82 13.07 4.36 18.38
N CYS A 83 12.00 4.54 17.58
CA CYS A 83 10.67 4.02 17.91
C CYS A 83 10.66 2.49 17.95
N ALA A 84 11.35 1.80 17.05
CA ALA A 84 11.43 0.34 17.00
C ALA A 84 12.19 -0.25 18.19
N VAL A 85 13.23 0.44 18.67
CA VAL A 85 13.97 0.04 19.87
C VAL A 85 13.15 0.26 21.16
N CYS A 86 12.40 1.38 21.23
CA CYS A 86 11.67 1.80 22.42
C CYS A 86 10.19 1.34 22.44
N ASP A 87 9.69 0.65 21.42
CA ASP A 87 8.28 0.24 21.25
C ASP A 87 7.28 1.42 21.30
N THR A 88 7.62 2.55 20.65
CA THR A 88 6.82 3.79 20.66
C THR A 88 6.26 4.10 19.29
N TYR A 89 5.24 3.36 18.83
CA TYR A 89 4.71 3.42 17.47
C TYR A 89 3.44 4.26 17.28
N SER A 90 2.64 4.43 18.35
CA SER A 90 1.29 5.03 18.25
C SER A 90 1.28 6.51 17.83
N GLN A 91 2.41 7.19 17.98
CA GLN A 91 2.60 8.60 17.60
C GLN A 91 3.04 8.79 16.15
N LEU A 92 3.42 7.71 15.45
CA LEU A 92 3.93 7.80 14.10
C LEU A 92 2.82 8.19 13.12
N ASN A 93 3.07 9.22 12.33
CA ASN A 93 2.25 9.61 11.19
C ASN A 93 3.00 9.29 9.90
N GLY A 94 2.55 8.29 9.16
CA GLY A 94 3.22 7.87 7.95
C GLY A 94 2.85 6.47 7.49
N GLN A 95 3.51 6.06 6.43
CA GLN A 95 3.45 4.71 5.86
C GLN A 95 4.78 4.00 6.13
N TRP A 96 4.75 2.83 6.75
CA TRP A 96 6.00 2.19 7.15
C TRP A 96 5.94 0.68 7.31
N ALA A 97 7.07 0.05 7.01
CA ALA A 97 7.37 -1.31 7.40
C ALA A 97 8.85 -1.43 7.76
N PHE A 98 9.18 -2.26 8.74
CA PHE A 98 10.55 -2.43 9.21
C PHE A 98 10.88 -3.86 9.66
N ALA A 99 12.19 -4.14 9.74
CA ALA A 99 12.77 -5.27 10.46
C ALA A 99 13.94 -4.78 11.32
N LEU A 100 13.94 -5.15 12.61
CA LEU A 100 14.99 -4.84 13.58
C LEU A 100 15.58 -6.14 14.11
N TYR A 101 16.85 -6.39 13.83
CA TYR A 101 17.60 -7.54 14.35
C TYR A 101 18.50 -7.14 15.49
N SER A 102 18.40 -7.82 16.62
CA SER A 102 19.31 -7.67 17.77
C SER A 102 20.45 -8.66 17.66
N LYS A 103 21.67 -8.15 17.50
CA LYS A 103 22.90 -8.96 17.36
C LYS A 103 23.23 -9.79 18.59
N SER A 104 22.90 -9.27 19.78
CA SER A 104 23.19 -9.91 21.06
C SER A 104 22.23 -11.05 21.42
N THR A 105 20.94 -10.91 21.03
CA THR A 105 19.90 -11.86 21.38
C THR A 105 19.44 -12.76 20.23
N GLY A 106 19.81 -12.43 18.99
CA GLY A 106 19.30 -13.11 17.79
C GLY A 106 17.83 -12.85 17.50
N ARG A 107 17.15 -11.93 18.24
CA ARG A 107 15.72 -11.64 18.04
C ARG A 107 15.50 -10.71 16.87
N ILE A 108 14.41 -10.93 16.17
CA ILE A 108 14.00 -10.13 15.01
C ILE A 108 12.60 -9.58 15.28
N LYS A 109 12.49 -8.26 15.34
CA LYS A 109 11.22 -7.55 15.46
C LYS A 109 10.83 -7.01 14.08
N ILE A 110 9.62 -7.32 13.61
CA ILE A 110 9.09 -6.79 12.37
C ILE A 110 7.81 -6.01 12.63
N GLY A 111 7.56 -4.99 11.84
CA GLY A 111 6.37 -4.16 12.05
C GLY A 111 5.85 -3.52 10.77
N ARG A 112 4.54 -3.20 10.80
CA ARG A 112 3.81 -2.58 9.71
C ARG A 112 2.83 -1.52 10.23
N ASP A 113 2.68 -0.42 9.49
CA ASP A 113 1.83 0.71 9.85
C ASP A 113 0.35 0.32 10.09
N PRO A 114 -0.39 1.11 10.91
CA PRO A 114 -1.75 0.78 11.30
C PRO A 114 -2.78 0.71 10.17
N LEU A 115 -2.53 1.36 9.03
CA LEU A 115 -3.38 1.30 7.84
C LEU A 115 -2.85 0.31 6.80
N GLY A 116 -1.65 -0.27 7.02
CA GLY A 116 -1.05 -1.26 6.14
C GLY A 116 -0.72 -0.73 4.76
N GLN A 117 -0.26 0.50 4.68
CA GLN A 117 0.05 1.17 3.42
C GLN A 117 1.26 0.53 2.73
N ILE A 118 2.26 0.10 3.51
CA ILE A 118 3.41 -0.62 2.98
C ILE A 118 3.17 -2.14 3.05
N PRO A 119 3.39 -2.92 1.97
CA PRO A 119 3.36 -4.37 2.05
C PRO A 119 4.48 -4.90 2.92
N LEU A 120 4.19 -5.97 3.67
CA LEU A 120 5.19 -6.72 4.41
C LEU A 120 4.76 -8.20 4.46
N PHE A 121 5.62 -9.07 3.97
CA PHE A 121 5.38 -10.50 3.90
C PHE A 121 6.35 -11.25 4.81
N VAL A 122 5.90 -12.36 5.36
CA VAL A 122 6.69 -13.19 6.28
C VAL A 122 6.47 -14.67 6.01
N SER A 123 7.54 -15.43 6.06
CA SER A 123 7.54 -16.90 6.14
C SER A 123 8.41 -17.35 7.30
N THR A 124 7.97 -18.42 7.95
CA THR A 124 8.74 -19.10 9.02
C THR A 124 9.17 -20.52 8.58
N THR A 125 9.09 -20.81 7.28
CA THR A 125 9.47 -22.10 6.72
C THR A 125 10.99 -22.19 6.59
N GLY A 126 11.63 -23.04 7.38
CA GLY A 126 13.08 -23.27 7.35
C GLY A 126 13.91 -22.12 7.95
N GLY A 127 13.31 -21.27 8.76
CA GLY A 127 13.86 -20.05 9.34
C GLY A 127 12.95 -18.86 9.08
N LEU A 128 13.27 -17.69 9.62
CA LEU A 128 12.50 -16.47 9.36
C LEU A 128 12.95 -15.82 8.05
N THR A 129 12.00 -15.51 7.19
CA THR A 129 12.21 -14.65 6.02
C THR A 129 11.15 -13.57 5.97
N VAL A 130 11.55 -12.32 5.77
CA VAL A 130 10.68 -11.14 5.70
C VAL A 130 11.05 -10.29 4.50
N CYS A 131 10.06 -9.83 3.75
CA CYS A 131 10.28 -8.98 2.59
C CYS A 131 9.07 -8.09 2.34
N ASN A 132 9.27 -6.93 1.76
CA ASN A 132 8.16 -6.09 1.30
C ASN A 132 7.74 -6.37 -0.16
N THR A 133 8.33 -7.40 -0.78
CA THR A 133 8.00 -7.95 -2.10
C THR A 133 7.87 -9.47 -2.01
N LEU A 134 7.22 -10.11 -2.98
CA LEU A 134 6.99 -11.56 -2.93
C LEU A 134 8.05 -12.41 -3.64
N PRO A 135 8.60 -12.04 -4.81
CA PRO A 135 9.51 -12.92 -5.54
C PRO A 135 10.67 -13.46 -4.69
N SER A 136 11.40 -12.59 -4.01
CA SER A 136 12.55 -12.99 -3.18
C SER A 136 12.19 -13.95 -2.05
N ILE A 137 11.05 -13.73 -1.35
CA ILE A 137 10.62 -14.64 -0.27
C ILE A 137 10.12 -15.97 -0.83
N VAL A 138 9.40 -15.97 -1.96
CA VAL A 138 8.92 -17.19 -2.64
C VAL A 138 10.10 -18.08 -3.04
N HIS A 139 11.14 -17.49 -3.65
CA HIS A 139 12.35 -18.23 -4.04
C HIS A 139 13.15 -18.74 -2.84
N THR A 140 13.25 -17.95 -1.77
CA THR A 140 13.99 -18.35 -0.56
C THR A 140 13.39 -19.59 0.07
N VAL A 141 12.06 -19.62 0.25
CA VAL A 141 11.38 -20.73 0.93
C VAL A 141 10.87 -21.80 -0.04
N GLN A 142 11.10 -21.64 -1.35
CA GLN A 142 10.63 -22.53 -2.42
C GLN A 142 9.12 -22.76 -2.33
N ALA A 143 8.36 -21.69 -2.12
CA ALA A 143 6.93 -21.76 -1.91
C ALA A 143 6.21 -22.22 -3.18
N GLN A 144 5.17 -23.04 -3.00
CA GLN A 144 4.26 -23.47 -4.05
C GLN A 144 2.98 -22.64 -4.03
N LEU A 145 2.27 -22.57 -5.15
CA LEU A 145 0.95 -21.93 -5.19
C LEU A 145 -0.03 -22.63 -4.22
N GLU A 146 -0.80 -21.84 -3.51
CA GLU A 146 -1.84 -22.32 -2.60
C GLU A 146 -3.09 -22.75 -3.41
N PRO A 147 -3.40 -24.06 -3.49
CA PRO A 147 -4.47 -24.56 -4.35
C PRO A 147 -5.86 -23.99 -4.06
N ASN A 148 -6.11 -23.62 -2.80
CA ASN A 148 -7.40 -23.07 -2.37
C ASN A 148 -7.54 -21.55 -2.58
N THR A 149 -6.57 -20.90 -3.18
CA THR A 149 -6.57 -19.44 -3.36
C THR A 149 -7.84 -18.94 -4.05
N LEU A 150 -8.23 -19.55 -5.17
CA LEU A 150 -9.42 -19.13 -5.91
C LEU A 150 -10.70 -19.32 -5.10
N ASN A 151 -10.85 -20.46 -4.42
CA ASN A 151 -12.02 -20.72 -3.58
C ASN A 151 -12.10 -19.73 -2.40
N ARG A 152 -10.99 -19.43 -1.75
CA ARG A 152 -10.92 -18.40 -0.71
C ARG A 152 -11.31 -17.03 -1.25
N TRP A 153 -10.82 -16.65 -2.44
CA TRP A 153 -11.17 -15.40 -3.06
C TRP A 153 -12.67 -15.26 -3.38
N TYR A 154 -13.32 -16.34 -3.84
CA TYR A 154 -14.76 -16.34 -4.03
C TYR A 154 -15.53 -16.26 -2.71
N THR A 155 -15.10 -16.98 -1.68
CA THR A 155 -15.76 -17.01 -0.37
C THR A 155 -15.59 -15.65 0.34
N ALA A 156 -14.39 -15.11 0.33
CA ALA A 156 -14.06 -13.86 0.98
C ALA A 156 -14.50 -12.63 0.19
N LYS A 157 -14.86 -12.77 -1.09
CA LYS A 157 -15.12 -11.69 -2.04
C LYS A 157 -13.93 -10.76 -2.28
N HIS A 158 -12.88 -10.85 -1.50
CA HIS A 158 -11.61 -10.12 -1.61
C HIS A 158 -10.47 -10.96 -1.00
N TYR A 159 -9.22 -10.60 -1.30
CA TYR A 159 -8.07 -11.11 -0.57
C TYR A 159 -8.17 -10.65 0.88
N THR A 160 -7.96 -11.54 1.83
CA THR A 160 -7.76 -11.06 3.21
C THR A 160 -6.39 -10.40 3.30
N SER A 161 -6.28 -9.36 4.10
CA SER A 161 -5.03 -8.62 4.28
C SER A 161 -3.88 -9.48 4.85
N ALA A 162 -4.16 -10.72 5.26
CA ALA A 162 -3.18 -11.62 5.87
C ALA A 162 -2.73 -12.76 4.95
N GLN A 163 -3.33 -12.93 3.76
CA GLN A 163 -3.07 -14.08 2.90
C GLN A 163 -2.34 -13.71 1.63
N THR A 164 -1.56 -14.65 1.10
CA THR A 164 -0.97 -14.59 -0.24
C THR A 164 -1.43 -15.82 -1.05
N CYS A 165 -1.14 -15.84 -2.33
CA CYS A 165 -1.36 -17.03 -3.16
C CYS A 165 -0.27 -18.10 -3.01
N TRP A 166 0.65 -17.94 -2.05
CA TRP A 166 1.79 -18.83 -1.83
C TRP A 166 1.70 -19.54 -0.49
N GLN A 167 1.94 -20.85 -0.50
CA GLN A 167 1.96 -21.65 0.72
C GLN A 167 3.08 -21.20 1.66
N GLY A 168 2.76 -21.10 2.97
CA GLY A 168 3.74 -20.75 3.97
C GLY A 168 4.15 -19.27 4.00
N ILE A 169 3.62 -18.43 3.09
CA ILE A 169 3.88 -16.99 3.08
C ILE A 169 2.61 -16.22 3.46
N ARG A 170 2.74 -15.32 4.44
CA ARG A 170 1.63 -14.49 4.93
C ARG A 170 1.98 -13.02 4.80
N SER A 171 0.98 -12.18 4.59
CA SER A 171 1.10 -10.74 4.80
C SER A 171 1.04 -10.44 6.29
N VAL A 172 1.92 -9.58 6.77
CA VAL A 172 1.88 -9.08 8.16
C VAL A 172 0.65 -8.19 8.31
N PRO A 173 -0.23 -8.45 9.30
CA PRO A 173 -1.43 -7.64 9.47
C PRO A 173 -1.10 -6.17 9.79
N PRO A 174 -1.93 -5.21 9.33
CA PRO A 174 -1.77 -3.80 9.65
C PRO A 174 -1.69 -3.55 11.17
N GLY A 175 -0.89 -2.57 11.58
CA GLY A 175 -0.72 -2.20 12.99
C GLY A 175 -0.21 -3.33 13.86
N THR A 176 0.64 -4.20 13.32
CA THR A 176 1.17 -5.34 14.07
C THR A 176 2.67 -5.28 14.12
N ILE A 177 3.21 -5.44 15.33
CA ILE A 177 4.63 -5.64 15.58
C ILE A 177 4.78 -7.05 16.12
N THR A 178 5.61 -7.86 15.48
CA THR A 178 5.87 -9.25 15.92
C THR A 178 7.34 -9.46 16.12
N GLU A 179 7.70 -10.05 17.25
CA GLU A 179 9.07 -10.47 17.56
C GLU A 179 9.21 -11.97 17.34
N TYR A 180 10.28 -12.38 16.69
CA TYR A 180 10.64 -13.77 16.35
C TYR A 180 12.03 -14.11 16.89
N ASN A 181 12.27 -15.42 17.08
CA ASN A 181 13.63 -15.95 17.13
C ASN A 181 14.17 -16.25 15.72
N THR A 182 15.42 -16.70 15.61
CA THR A 182 16.05 -17.04 14.34
C THR A 182 15.44 -18.25 13.64
N GLU A 183 14.79 -19.14 14.39
CA GLU A 183 14.07 -20.30 13.88
C GLU A 183 12.69 -19.94 13.30
N GLY A 184 12.22 -18.72 13.55
CA GLY A 184 10.93 -18.22 13.08
C GLY A 184 9.78 -18.43 14.08
N ASP A 185 10.08 -18.83 15.33
CA ASP A 185 9.04 -18.91 16.35
C ASP A 185 8.64 -17.52 16.83
N THR A 186 7.34 -17.29 16.94
CA THR A 186 6.78 -16.03 17.46
C THR A 186 7.02 -15.95 18.96
N LEU A 187 7.70 -14.91 19.40
CA LEU A 187 7.98 -14.63 20.81
C LEU A 187 6.95 -13.69 21.43
N SER A 188 6.59 -12.64 20.68
CA SER A 188 5.61 -11.65 21.14
C SER A 188 4.87 -11.00 19.97
N VAL A 189 3.68 -10.47 20.24
CA VAL A 189 2.90 -9.67 19.29
C VAL A 189 2.35 -8.44 20.01
N ILE A 190 2.65 -7.27 19.46
CA ILE A 190 2.13 -5.98 19.91
C ILE A 190 1.16 -5.45 18.87
N ARG A 191 0.03 -4.89 19.28
CA ARG A 191 -0.88 -4.14 18.43
C ARG A 191 -0.61 -2.66 18.57
N VAL A 192 -0.50 -1.98 17.45
CA VAL A 192 -0.34 -0.52 17.39
C VAL A 192 -1.73 0.08 17.16
N ASP A 193 -2.30 0.62 18.21
CA ASP A 193 -3.60 1.28 18.15
C ASP A 193 -3.49 2.65 17.47
N ARG A 194 -4.49 3.00 16.68
CA ARG A 194 -4.64 4.35 16.10
C ARG A 194 -5.06 5.33 17.20
N VAL A 195 -4.37 6.45 17.26
CA VAL A 195 -4.73 7.55 18.18
C VAL A 195 -5.78 8.43 17.52
N TRP A 196 -7.03 8.30 17.96
CA TRP A 196 -8.17 9.06 17.45
C TRP A 196 -8.20 10.46 18.05
N HIS A 197 -8.60 11.43 17.23
CA HIS A 197 -8.80 12.81 17.64
C HIS A 197 -10.09 13.36 16.99
N THR A 198 -10.53 14.50 17.48
CA THR A 198 -11.66 15.25 16.89
C THR A 198 -11.15 16.64 16.56
N THR A 199 -11.18 17.00 15.30
CA THR A 199 -10.92 18.38 14.85
C THR A 199 -12.01 18.81 13.88
N GLU A 200 -12.50 20.02 14.06
CA GLU A 200 -13.55 20.64 13.24
C GLU A 200 -12.97 21.55 12.14
N GLN A 201 -11.66 21.48 11.93
CA GLN A 201 -11.05 22.17 10.80
C GLN A 201 -11.58 21.59 9.49
N ASP A 202 -11.87 22.47 8.54
CA ASP A 202 -12.28 22.02 7.21
C ASP A 202 -11.16 21.22 6.51
N LEU A 203 -11.58 20.32 5.63
CA LEU A 203 -10.65 19.38 4.98
C LEU A 203 -9.60 20.10 4.14
N HIS A 204 -9.94 21.22 3.50
CA HIS A 204 -8.98 21.99 2.71
C HIS A 204 -7.85 22.53 3.60
N THR A 205 -8.19 23.12 4.75
CA THR A 205 -7.21 23.60 5.73
C THR A 205 -6.31 22.47 6.23
N VAL A 206 -6.89 21.28 6.52
CA VAL A 206 -6.08 20.12 6.93
C VAL A 206 -5.14 19.68 5.80
N LEU A 207 -5.63 19.53 4.58
CA LEU A 207 -4.81 19.16 3.42
C LEU A 207 -3.68 20.16 3.17
N GLN A 208 -3.95 21.47 3.27
CA GLN A 208 -2.90 22.49 3.15
C GLN A 208 -1.87 22.41 4.28
N SER A 209 -2.27 22.03 5.50
CA SER A 209 -1.36 21.89 6.64
C SER A 209 -0.41 20.69 6.52
N ILE A 210 -0.87 19.60 5.92
CA ILE A 210 -0.05 18.39 5.70
C ILE A 210 0.80 18.47 4.43
N LYS A 211 0.39 19.25 3.42
CA LYS A 211 1.08 19.38 2.13
C LYS A 211 2.59 19.56 2.26
N PRO A 212 3.13 20.49 3.10
CA PRO A 212 4.57 20.67 3.20
C PRO A 212 5.34 19.40 3.55
N LYS A 213 4.77 18.56 4.42
CA LYS A 213 5.40 17.31 4.86
C LYS A 213 5.48 16.26 3.74
N TYR A 214 4.45 16.19 2.91
CA TYR A 214 4.40 15.26 1.78
C TYR A 214 5.26 15.72 0.60
N THR A 215 5.44 17.05 0.44
CA THR A 215 6.21 17.64 -0.65
C THR A 215 7.67 17.94 -0.26
N ASP A 216 8.06 17.69 0.99
CA ASP A 216 9.46 17.81 1.44
C ASP A 216 10.29 16.65 0.91
N THR A 217 10.62 16.72 -0.37
CA THR A 217 11.45 15.73 -1.08
C THR A 217 12.17 16.43 -2.23
N PRO A 218 13.47 16.10 -2.47
CA PRO A 218 14.21 16.61 -3.62
C PRO A 218 13.79 15.96 -4.93
N LEU A 219 13.00 14.86 -4.85
CA LEU A 219 12.61 14.08 -6.01
C LEU A 219 11.45 14.74 -6.75
N PRO A 220 11.41 14.63 -8.08
CA PRO A 220 10.24 15.02 -8.86
C PRO A 220 9.00 14.26 -8.41
N THR A 221 7.86 14.96 -8.38
CA THR A 221 6.59 14.40 -7.93
C THR A 221 5.52 14.52 -9.01
N ALA A 222 4.63 13.53 -9.06
CA ALA A 222 3.46 13.52 -9.93
C ALA A 222 2.21 13.13 -9.13
N SER A 223 1.03 13.22 -9.74
CA SER A 223 -0.23 12.73 -9.19
C SER A 223 -1.00 11.89 -10.19
N ILE A 224 -1.85 11.02 -9.69
CA ILE A 224 -2.92 10.44 -10.49
C ILE A 224 -4.09 11.43 -10.50
N ALA A 225 -4.58 11.79 -11.67
CA ALA A 225 -5.73 12.65 -11.85
C ALA A 225 -6.70 12.02 -12.86
N SER A 226 -7.48 11.04 -12.43
CA SER A 226 -8.41 10.31 -13.30
C SER A 226 -9.63 11.12 -13.73
N GLY A 227 -9.76 12.37 -13.28
CA GLY A 227 -10.99 13.18 -13.42
C GLY A 227 -12.06 12.83 -12.38
N GLY A 228 -11.84 11.82 -11.54
CA GLY A 228 -12.68 11.52 -10.40
C GLY A 228 -12.42 12.45 -9.21
N LEU A 229 -13.42 12.57 -8.33
CA LEU A 229 -13.41 13.46 -7.18
C LEU A 229 -12.11 13.37 -6.36
N ASP A 230 -11.71 12.17 -5.98
CA ASP A 230 -10.64 11.94 -5.01
C ASP A 230 -9.26 12.28 -5.57
N SER A 231 -8.94 11.68 -6.70
CA SER A 231 -7.63 11.85 -7.35
C SER A 231 -7.41 13.28 -7.84
N THR A 232 -8.46 13.92 -8.39
CA THR A 232 -8.39 15.30 -8.88
C THR A 232 -8.14 16.28 -7.74
N MET A 233 -8.79 16.09 -6.57
CA MET A 233 -8.55 16.96 -5.42
C MET A 233 -7.13 16.83 -4.86
N ILE A 234 -6.56 15.63 -4.87
CA ILE A 234 -5.15 15.44 -4.51
C ILE A 234 -4.23 16.16 -5.51
N ALA A 235 -4.45 15.97 -6.82
CA ALA A 235 -3.66 16.62 -7.85
C ALA A 235 -3.71 18.16 -7.73
N ASP A 236 -4.89 18.74 -7.50
CA ASP A 236 -5.06 20.18 -7.32
C ASP A 236 -4.38 20.70 -6.05
N VAL A 237 -4.64 20.07 -4.90
CA VAL A 237 -4.07 20.51 -3.61
C VAL A 237 -2.55 20.41 -3.61
N PHE A 238 -1.99 19.30 -4.09
CA PHE A 238 -0.54 19.08 -4.08
C PHE A 238 0.16 19.80 -5.24
N SER A 239 -0.61 20.31 -6.21
CA SER A 239 -0.14 21.17 -7.32
C SER A 239 1.05 20.55 -8.05
N THR A 240 0.95 19.27 -8.39
CA THR A 240 2.00 18.57 -9.12
C THR A 240 2.04 19.01 -10.58
N ARG A 241 3.25 19.18 -11.12
CA ARG A 241 3.43 19.57 -12.51
C ARG A 241 2.95 18.50 -13.48
N PHE A 242 3.14 17.23 -13.11
CA PHE A 242 2.77 16.09 -13.94
C PHE A 242 1.63 15.32 -13.28
N ASN A 243 0.62 15.02 -14.08
CA ASN A 243 -0.55 14.27 -13.67
C ASN A 243 -0.81 13.17 -14.70
N TYR A 244 -1.23 12.00 -14.24
CA TYR A 244 -1.46 10.84 -15.10
C TYR A 244 -2.87 10.33 -14.95
N ALA A 245 -3.46 9.94 -16.05
CA ALA A 245 -4.75 9.25 -16.10
C ALA A 245 -4.69 8.12 -17.13
N ILE A 246 -5.51 7.08 -16.94
CA ILE A 246 -5.70 6.02 -17.92
C ILE A 246 -7.07 6.18 -18.55
N ASN A 247 -7.09 6.16 -19.88
CA ASN A 247 -8.29 6.05 -20.69
C ASN A 247 -8.36 4.67 -21.34
N HIS A 248 -9.57 4.14 -21.44
CA HIS A 248 -9.79 2.89 -22.18
C HIS A 248 -10.23 3.22 -23.59
N VAL A 249 -9.59 2.63 -24.58
CA VAL A 249 -9.95 2.84 -26.00
C VAL A 249 -11.45 2.58 -26.21
N GLY A 250 -12.12 3.58 -26.77
CA GLY A 250 -13.57 3.57 -26.98
C GLY A 250 -14.44 4.08 -25.82
N LYS A 251 -13.82 4.59 -24.74
CA LYS A 251 -14.51 5.22 -23.61
C LYS A 251 -13.87 6.57 -23.27
N ASP A 252 -14.26 7.63 -23.94
CA ASP A 252 -13.65 8.97 -23.84
C ASP A 252 -13.99 9.76 -22.56
N TRP A 253 -14.47 9.10 -21.51
CA TRP A 253 -14.92 9.80 -20.31
C TRP A 253 -13.79 10.52 -19.55
N VAL A 254 -12.57 10.00 -19.57
CA VAL A 254 -11.41 10.67 -18.96
C VAL A 254 -11.05 11.91 -19.76
N SER A 255 -10.94 11.80 -21.08
CA SER A 255 -10.59 12.91 -21.97
C SER A 255 -11.57 14.08 -21.84
N ASN A 256 -12.88 13.82 -21.81
CA ASN A 256 -13.89 14.87 -21.64
C ASN A 256 -13.78 15.54 -20.26
N THR A 257 -13.50 14.78 -19.21
CA THR A 257 -13.33 15.33 -17.85
C THR A 257 -12.06 16.16 -17.75
N VAL A 258 -10.97 15.68 -18.33
CA VAL A 258 -9.65 16.34 -18.33
C VAL A 258 -9.70 17.72 -19.01
N HIS A 259 -10.40 17.83 -20.11
CA HIS A 259 -10.54 19.11 -20.82
C HIS A 259 -11.35 20.16 -20.05
N GLU A 260 -12.16 19.74 -19.10
CA GLU A 260 -12.92 20.63 -18.22
C GLU A 260 -12.13 21.05 -16.98
N LEU A 261 -11.02 20.35 -16.68
CA LEU A 261 -10.16 20.62 -15.53
C LEU A 261 -8.97 21.46 -16.01
N ASP A 262 -8.67 22.51 -15.28
CA ASP A 262 -7.47 23.33 -15.51
C ASP A 262 -6.22 22.64 -14.91
N LEU A 263 -5.99 21.38 -15.33
CA LEU A 263 -4.85 20.55 -14.92
C LEU A 263 -4.15 20.01 -16.17
N ASP A 264 -2.82 20.02 -16.16
CA ASP A 264 -2.00 19.38 -17.18
C ASP A 264 -1.91 17.88 -16.91
N ILE A 265 -2.67 17.09 -17.68
CA ILE A 265 -2.81 15.64 -17.46
C ILE A 265 -2.35 14.86 -18.69
N CYS A 266 -1.39 13.96 -18.51
CA CYS A 266 -1.01 12.97 -19.49
C CYS A 266 -2.02 11.81 -19.45
N VAL A 267 -2.84 11.69 -20.48
CA VAL A 267 -3.81 10.59 -20.62
C VAL A 267 -3.16 9.45 -21.40
N LEU A 268 -3.11 8.27 -20.80
CA LEU A 268 -2.61 7.04 -21.41
C LEU A 268 -3.79 6.28 -22.01
N ASP A 269 -3.87 6.23 -23.32
CA ASP A 269 -4.89 5.46 -24.03
C ASP A 269 -4.44 3.99 -24.13
N VAL A 270 -5.13 3.11 -23.41
CA VAL A 270 -4.78 1.70 -23.29
C VAL A 270 -5.82 0.83 -23.99
N ASP A 271 -5.38 -0.02 -24.91
CA ASP A 271 -6.25 -1.02 -25.53
C ASP A 271 -6.29 -2.34 -24.72
N ARG A 272 -7.17 -3.25 -25.14
CA ARG A 272 -7.35 -4.55 -24.47
C ARG A 272 -6.08 -5.39 -24.48
N THR A 273 -5.31 -5.39 -25.54
CA THR A 273 -4.09 -6.20 -25.68
C THR A 273 -3.02 -5.68 -24.75
N GLU A 274 -2.78 -4.39 -24.77
CA GLU A 274 -1.84 -3.72 -23.88
C GLU A 274 -2.21 -3.91 -22.41
N TRP A 275 -3.51 -3.88 -22.08
CA TRP A 275 -3.99 -4.17 -20.73
C TRP A 275 -3.65 -5.59 -20.28
N LEU A 276 -3.87 -6.60 -21.15
CA LEU A 276 -3.54 -8.00 -20.87
C LEU A 276 -2.04 -8.23 -20.72
N ASP A 277 -1.23 -7.62 -21.57
CA ASP A 277 0.22 -7.72 -21.52
C ASP A 277 0.77 -7.13 -20.21
N ASN A 278 0.23 -5.98 -19.79
CA ASN A 278 0.59 -5.36 -18.52
C ASN A 278 0.07 -6.16 -17.31
N LEU A 279 -1.12 -6.78 -17.40
CA LEU A 279 -1.60 -7.70 -16.36
C LEU A 279 -0.67 -8.90 -16.21
N GLU A 280 -0.24 -9.52 -17.32
CA GLU A 280 0.70 -10.64 -17.28
C GLU A 280 2.05 -10.22 -16.68
N ALA A 281 2.57 -9.05 -17.08
CA ALA A 281 3.81 -8.49 -16.54
C ALA A 281 3.68 -8.20 -15.04
N LEU A 282 2.60 -7.56 -14.60
CA LEU A 282 2.33 -7.29 -13.19
C LEU A 282 2.34 -8.59 -12.35
N VAL A 283 1.64 -9.64 -12.81
CA VAL A 283 1.61 -10.92 -12.08
C VAL A 283 3.00 -11.55 -12.03
N ARG A 284 3.76 -11.50 -13.12
CA ARG A 284 5.13 -12.04 -13.20
C ARG A 284 6.09 -11.30 -12.29
N ASP A 285 6.02 -9.98 -12.25
CA ASP A 285 6.98 -9.15 -11.53
C ASP A 285 6.67 -9.08 -10.04
N THR A 286 5.40 -9.14 -9.65
CA THR A 286 4.97 -9.04 -8.25
C THR A 286 4.72 -10.36 -7.56
N TYR A 287 4.58 -11.48 -8.29
CA TYR A 287 4.14 -12.78 -7.76
C TYR A 287 2.79 -12.70 -7.02
N SER A 288 1.99 -11.67 -7.35
CA SER A 288 0.70 -11.40 -6.73
C SER A 288 -0.44 -11.55 -7.75
N ILE A 289 -1.58 -11.99 -7.28
CA ILE A 289 -2.82 -11.95 -8.07
C ILE A 289 -3.47 -10.59 -7.86
N PRO A 290 -3.71 -9.79 -8.91
CA PRO A 290 -4.35 -8.49 -8.76
C PRO A 290 -5.77 -8.64 -8.21
N TYR A 291 -6.03 -8.02 -7.06
CA TYR A 291 -7.35 -7.97 -6.47
C TYR A 291 -8.34 -7.17 -7.33
N SER A 292 -7.87 -6.06 -7.86
CA SER A 292 -8.66 -5.13 -8.67
C SER A 292 -7.88 -4.67 -9.91
N TRP A 293 -8.59 -4.16 -10.90
CA TRP A 293 -8.05 -3.54 -12.11
C TRP A 293 -7.11 -2.39 -11.81
N SER A 294 -7.33 -1.65 -10.69
CA SER A 294 -6.51 -0.51 -10.29
C SER A 294 -5.04 -0.92 -10.19
N TRP A 295 -4.74 -2.17 -9.84
CA TRP A 295 -3.36 -2.66 -9.79
C TRP A 295 -2.70 -2.62 -11.17
N VAL A 296 -3.42 -3.04 -12.22
CA VAL A 296 -2.92 -2.98 -13.61
C VAL A 296 -2.75 -1.52 -14.03
N GLY A 297 -3.72 -0.66 -13.68
CA GLY A 297 -3.64 0.77 -13.92
C GLY A 297 -2.41 1.41 -13.27
N TYR A 298 -2.13 1.08 -12.01
CA TYR A 298 -0.91 1.53 -11.33
C TYR A 298 0.37 1.03 -12.00
N TYR A 299 0.38 -0.22 -12.47
CA TYR A 299 1.52 -0.79 -13.17
C TYR A 299 1.79 -0.06 -14.50
N ILE A 300 0.75 0.21 -15.28
CA ILE A 300 0.84 0.97 -16.54
C ILE A 300 1.33 2.39 -16.26
N ILE A 301 0.71 3.10 -15.30
CA ILE A 301 1.15 4.46 -14.93
C ILE A 301 2.61 4.46 -14.50
N GLY A 302 3.01 3.51 -13.64
CA GLY A 302 4.40 3.39 -13.19
C GLY A 302 5.39 3.27 -14.34
N GLY A 303 5.07 2.47 -15.37
CA GLY A 303 5.91 2.31 -16.57
C GLY A 303 6.04 3.57 -17.43
N HIS A 304 5.15 4.55 -17.27
CA HIS A 304 5.16 5.81 -18.01
C HIS A 304 5.52 7.03 -17.14
N CYS A 305 5.61 6.87 -15.83
CA CYS A 305 5.86 7.95 -14.87
C CYS A 305 7.37 8.00 -14.53
N PRO A 306 8.12 8.97 -15.06
CA PRO A 306 9.53 9.15 -14.71
C PRO A 306 9.72 9.77 -13.31
N GLU A 307 8.65 10.30 -12.70
CA GLU A 307 8.68 10.86 -11.36
C GLU A 307 8.66 9.75 -10.32
N PRO A 308 9.67 9.66 -9.43
CA PRO A 308 9.76 8.56 -8.47
C PRO A 308 8.79 8.67 -7.28
N VAL A 309 8.02 9.76 -7.17
CA VAL A 309 6.99 9.96 -6.14
C VAL A 309 5.65 10.29 -6.80
N LEU A 310 4.61 9.51 -6.47
CA LEU A 310 3.28 9.63 -7.05
C LEU A 310 2.21 9.78 -5.95
N TYR A 311 1.49 10.89 -5.95
CA TYR A 311 0.35 11.09 -5.04
C TYR A 311 -0.91 10.41 -5.60
N THR A 312 -1.66 9.76 -4.70
CA THR A 312 -2.89 9.04 -5.04
C THR A 312 -4.07 9.48 -4.18
N GLY A 313 -5.28 9.19 -4.64
CA GLY A 313 -6.52 9.42 -3.89
C GLY A 313 -6.95 8.22 -3.03
N GLU A 314 -6.06 7.27 -2.78
CA GLU A 314 -6.38 6.07 -1.99
C GLU A 314 -6.85 6.40 -0.57
N GLY A 315 -7.82 5.64 -0.09
CA GLY A 315 -8.41 5.79 1.24
C GLY A 315 -9.57 6.80 1.33
N ALA A 316 -9.79 7.63 0.31
CA ALA A 316 -10.87 8.63 0.35
C ALA A 316 -12.27 8.00 0.53
N ASP A 317 -12.53 6.88 -0.14
CA ASP A 317 -13.82 6.18 -0.03
C ASP A 317 -14.05 5.65 1.40
N GLU A 318 -13.05 5.07 2.00
CA GLU A 318 -13.10 4.45 3.32
C GLU A 318 -13.08 5.47 4.46
N ILE A 319 -12.45 6.63 4.25
CA ILE A 319 -12.39 7.71 5.24
C ILE A 319 -13.68 8.55 5.20
N PHE A 320 -14.10 9.00 4.03
CA PHE A 320 -15.22 9.94 3.88
C PHE A 320 -16.56 9.28 3.49
N GLY A 321 -16.59 7.94 3.37
CA GLY A 321 -17.81 7.18 3.09
C GLY A 321 -18.26 7.28 1.64
N GLY A 322 -17.39 7.04 0.69
CA GLY A 322 -17.66 7.15 -0.75
C GLY A 322 -18.51 6.03 -1.34
N TYR A 323 -18.72 4.93 -0.62
CA TYR A 323 -19.53 3.81 -1.11
C TYR A 323 -21.02 4.04 -0.81
N PRO A 324 -21.92 3.86 -1.80
CA PRO A 324 -23.36 4.15 -1.63
C PRO A 324 -24.03 3.25 -0.58
N ASP A 325 -23.45 2.08 -0.29
CA ASP A 325 -24.02 1.10 0.64
C ASP A 325 -23.73 1.39 2.12
N TYR A 326 -22.86 2.34 2.44
CA TYR A 326 -22.58 2.71 3.83
C TYR A 326 -23.83 3.09 4.63
N PRO A 327 -24.80 3.89 4.09
CA PRO A 327 -26.02 4.21 4.81
C PRO A 327 -26.91 3.01 5.08
N THR A 328 -26.88 1.98 4.25
CA THR A 328 -27.74 0.78 4.38
C THR A 328 -27.14 -0.29 5.30
N GLY A 329 -25.89 -0.11 5.74
CA GLY A 329 -25.22 -1.03 6.65
C GLY A 329 -24.63 -2.28 6.00
N THR A 330 -24.61 -2.35 4.66
CA THR A 330 -23.99 -3.46 3.94
C THR A 330 -22.98 -2.93 2.94
N THR A 331 -21.68 -3.13 3.20
CA THR A 331 -20.65 -2.91 2.19
C THR A 331 -20.32 -4.24 1.50
N PRO A 332 -19.79 -4.23 0.26
CA PRO A 332 -19.35 -5.45 -0.42
C PRO A 332 -18.36 -6.28 0.42
N TYR A 333 -17.62 -5.63 1.31
CA TYR A 333 -16.57 -6.23 2.13
C TYR A 333 -17.06 -6.65 3.52
N SER A 334 -18.15 -6.05 4.02
CA SER A 334 -18.71 -6.35 5.34
C SER A 334 -19.34 -7.73 5.45
N THR A 335 -19.52 -8.44 4.34
CA THR A 335 -20.16 -9.77 4.29
C THR A 335 -19.19 -10.93 4.31
N ASN A 336 -17.88 -10.70 4.44
CA ASN A 336 -16.91 -11.80 4.51
C ASN A 336 -16.95 -12.48 5.88
N PRO A 337 -17.21 -13.81 5.95
CA PRO A 337 -17.24 -14.57 7.19
C PRO A 337 -15.92 -14.53 8.00
N GLU A 338 -14.77 -14.39 7.33
CA GLU A 338 -13.47 -14.28 8.02
C GLU A 338 -13.35 -13.02 8.90
N HIS A 339 -14.18 -12.01 8.64
CA HIS A 339 -14.24 -10.78 9.42
C HIS A 339 -15.43 -10.72 10.39
N ASP A 340 -16.24 -11.78 10.51
CA ASP A 340 -17.43 -11.80 11.35
C ASP A 340 -17.14 -11.42 12.80
N VAL A 341 -16.05 -11.93 13.37
CA VAL A 341 -15.67 -11.62 14.75
C VAL A 341 -15.34 -10.13 14.91
N GLN A 342 -14.53 -9.58 14.01
CA GLN A 342 -14.17 -8.17 14.03
C GLN A 342 -15.38 -7.28 13.75
N ARG A 343 -16.18 -7.62 12.75
CA ARG A 343 -17.41 -6.92 12.40
C ARG A 343 -18.40 -6.86 13.57
N ASN A 344 -18.67 -8.00 14.19
CA ASN A 344 -19.58 -8.06 15.33
C ASN A 344 -19.08 -7.23 16.52
N ALA A 345 -17.77 -7.27 16.80
CA ALA A 345 -17.17 -6.42 17.83
C ALA A 345 -17.32 -4.92 17.54
N LEU A 346 -17.22 -4.50 16.28
CA LEU A 346 -17.44 -3.12 15.86
C LEU A 346 -18.93 -2.71 15.93
N TYR A 347 -19.85 -3.57 15.50
CA TYR A 347 -21.28 -3.31 15.57
C TYR A 347 -21.83 -3.20 17.00
N HIS A 348 -21.18 -3.83 17.97
CA HIS A 348 -21.55 -3.65 19.37
C HIS A 348 -21.13 -2.29 19.95
N LYS A 349 -20.16 -1.62 19.34
CA LYS A 349 -19.56 -0.37 19.84
C LYS A 349 -19.97 0.86 19.05
N HIS A 350 -20.36 0.71 17.78
CA HIS A 350 -20.53 1.80 16.83
C HIS A 350 -21.83 1.64 16.04
N THR A 351 -22.27 2.74 15.42
CA THR A 351 -23.34 2.68 14.40
C THR A 351 -22.88 1.82 13.22
N PRO A 352 -23.80 1.22 12.44
CA PRO A 352 -23.43 0.41 11.27
C PRO A 352 -22.51 1.14 10.29
N THR A 353 -22.77 2.41 10.00
CA THR A 353 -21.93 3.23 9.12
C THR A 353 -20.49 3.33 9.62
N VAL A 354 -20.29 3.68 10.90
CA VAL A 354 -18.96 3.79 11.50
C VAL A 354 -18.27 2.44 11.55
N ALA A 355 -18.98 1.38 11.94
CA ALA A 355 -18.45 0.03 12.02
C ALA A 355 -17.95 -0.47 10.65
N ASN A 356 -18.74 -0.26 9.59
CA ASN A 356 -18.35 -0.64 8.22
C ASN A 356 -17.13 0.15 7.73
N LYS A 357 -17.07 1.45 7.99
CA LYS A 357 -15.89 2.26 7.61
C LYS A 357 -14.62 1.82 8.33
N LEU A 358 -14.70 1.53 9.63
CA LEU A 358 -13.57 1.01 10.40
C LEU A 358 -13.12 -0.36 9.90
N LEU A 359 -14.07 -1.22 9.51
CA LEU A 359 -13.76 -2.52 8.93
C LEU A 359 -13.07 -2.34 7.57
N ASP A 360 -13.60 -1.52 6.67
CA ASP A 360 -13.01 -1.28 5.36
C ASP A 360 -11.63 -0.63 5.46
N GLN A 361 -11.42 0.29 6.40
CA GLN A 361 -10.09 0.85 6.68
C GLN A 361 -9.09 -0.20 7.16
N SER A 362 -9.53 -1.22 7.88
CA SER A 362 -8.65 -2.29 8.38
C SER A 362 -8.42 -3.43 7.39
N VAL A 363 -9.30 -3.60 6.41
CA VAL A 363 -9.31 -4.74 5.47
C VAL A 363 -9.02 -4.30 4.04
N PHE A 364 -9.76 -3.31 3.54
CA PHE A 364 -9.70 -2.92 2.15
C PHE A 364 -8.57 -1.94 1.84
N VAL A 365 -8.37 -0.92 2.70
CA VAL A 365 -7.25 0.04 2.54
C VAL A 365 -5.90 -0.69 2.43
N PRO A 366 -5.56 -1.66 3.32
CA PRO A 366 -4.33 -2.41 3.17
C PRO A 366 -4.19 -3.14 1.83
N VAL A 367 -5.27 -3.72 1.32
CA VAL A 367 -5.26 -4.46 0.04
C VAL A 367 -5.05 -3.51 -1.14
N SER A 368 -5.74 -2.36 -1.14
CA SER A 368 -5.58 -1.34 -2.18
C SER A 368 -4.16 -0.76 -2.19
N CYS A 369 -3.68 -0.37 -1.02
CA CYS A 369 -2.32 0.18 -0.86
C CYS A 369 -1.22 -0.84 -1.22
N ILE A 370 -1.39 -2.14 -0.88
CA ILE A 370 -0.46 -3.20 -1.31
C ILE A 370 -0.40 -3.23 -2.84
N GLY A 371 -1.55 -3.17 -3.51
CA GLY A 371 -1.60 -3.20 -4.97
C GLY A 371 -0.89 -2.03 -5.62
N ALA A 372 -1.19 -0.82 -5.16
CA ALA A 372 -0.51 0.39 -5.63
C ALA A 372 1.01 0.31 -5.38
N ASN A 373 1.40 -0.09 -4.16
CA ASN A 373 2.80 -0.20 -3.76
C ASN A 373 3.57 -1.24 -4.56
N LEU A 374 3.02 -2.44 -4.76
CA LEU A 374 3.68 -3.49 -5.54
C LEU A 374 3.78 -3.08 -7.01
N ALA A 375 2.70 -2.61 -7.62
CA ALA A 375 2.65 -2.26 -9.03
C ALA A 375 3.57 -1.09 -9.38
N LEU A 376 3.48 0.02 -8.67
CA LEU A 376 4.35 1.19 -8.86
C LEU A 376 5.81 0.89 -8.50
N GLY A 377 6.02 0.08 -7.46
CA GLY A 377 7.34 -0.30 -7.01
C GLY A 377 8.17 -1.09 -8.03
N CYS A 378 7.54 -1.84 -8.95
CA CYS A 378 8.23 -2.49 -10.08
C CYS A 378 8.92 -1.47 -11.00
N HIS A 379 8.45 -0.22 -10.99
CA HIS A 379 8.97 0.89 -11.80
C HIS A 379 9.71 1.95 -10.96
N THR A 380 10.12 1.60 -9.74
CA THR A 380 10.82 2.52 -8.82
C THR A 380 9.99 3.76 -8.43
N VAL A 381 8.66 3.69 -8.49
CA VAL A 381 7.74 4.77 -8.13
C VAL A 381 7.14 4.52 -6.74
N GLU A 382 7.25 5.52 -5.86
CA GLU A 382 6.67 5.52 -4.52
C GLU A 382 5.26 6.11 -4.53
N SER A 383 4.27 5.38 -4.02
CA SER A 383 2.94 5.95 -3.75
C SER A 383 2.91 6.69 -2.42
N ARG A 384 2.35 7.90 -2.41
CA ARG A 384 2.00 8.65 -1.21
C ARG A 384 0.50 8.91 -1.19
N ASN A 385 -0.14 8.64 -0.06
CA ASN A 385 -1.60 8.63 0.08
C ASN A 385 -2.06 9.68 1.10
N PRO A 386 -2.21 10.97 0.71
CA PRO A 386 -2.46 12.04 1.68
C PRO A 386 -3.75 11.90 2.49
N PHE A 387 -4.79 11.25 1.96
CA PHE A 387 -6.01 10.98 2.73
C PHE A 387 -5.80 10.00 3.88
N LEU A 388 -4.71 9.23 3.86
CA LEU A 388 -4.32 8.31 4.93
C LEU A 388 -3.41 8.94 5.98
N ASP A 389 -3.12 10.25 5.89
CA ASP A 389 -2.47 11.01 6.97
C ASP A 389 -3.28 10.90 8.26
N THR A 390 -2.60 10.72 9.40
CA THR A 390 -3.29 10.53 10.69
C THR A 390 -4.17 11.70 11.08
N GLN A 391 -3.88 12.92 10.63
CA GLN A 391 -4.75 14.09 10.85
C GLN A 391 -6.10 13.96 10.13
N ILE A 392 -6.16 13.19 9.06
CA ILE A 392 -7.38 12.91 8.29
C ILE A 392 -7.95 11.55 8.70
N ALA A 393 -7.18 10.49 8.56
CA ALA A 393 -7.66 9.13 8.75
C ALA A 393 -8.10 8.83 10.19
N ASN A 394 -7.49 9.48 11.19
CA ASN A 394 -7.83 9.30 12.61
C ASN A 394 -8.80 10.37 13.14
N ASN A 395 -9.36 11.23 12.29
CA ASN A 395 -10.33 12.23 12.70
C ASN A 395 -11.75 11.63 12.80
N THR A 396 -12.31 11.63 14.00
CA THR A 396 -13.64 11.06 14.26
C THR A 396 -14.79 11.79 13.57
N VAL A 397 -14.61 13.06 13.19
CA VAL A 397 -15.60 13.84 12.42
C VAL A 397 -15.92 13.13 11.10
N TYR A 398 -14.90 12.62 10.41
CA TYR A 398 -15.10 11.95 9.11
C TYR A 398 -15.77 10.57 9.24
N LEU A 399 -15.67 9.89 10.39
CA LEU A 399 -16.27 8.56 10.57
C LEU A 399 -17.78 8.54 10.41
N SER A 400 -18.48 9.61 10.81
CA SER A 400 -19.94 9.72 10.70
C SER A 400 -20.44 10.18 9.32
N GLN A 401 -19.55 10.70 8.46
CA GLN A 401 -19.89 11.23 7.15
C GLN A 401 -20.16 10.11 6.14
N THR A 402 -21.03 10.39 5.17
CA THR A 402 -21.31 9.54 4.01
C THR A 402 -21.33 10.39 2.75
N LEU A 403 -20.97 9.80 1.61
CA LEU A 403 -20.97 10.46 0.30
C LEU A 403 -20.01 11.66 0.18
N LYS A 404 -18.95 11.68 1.00
CA LYS A 404 -17.84 12.65 0.90
C LYS A 404 -18.27 14.13 0.85
N PRO A 405 -19.06 14.65 1.80
CA PRO A 405 -19.67 15.98 1.66
C PRO A 405 -18.62 17.10 1.57
N GLU A 406 -17.58 17.07 2.41
CA GLU A 406 -16.53 18.09 2.39
C GLU A 406 -15.69 18.04 1.11
N LEU A 407 -15.26 16.85 0.70
CA LEU A 407 -14.51 16.67 -0.53
C LEU A 407 -15.32 17.10 -1.76
N THR A 408 -16.62 16.80 -1.77
CA THR A 408 -17.55 17.24 -2.81
C THR A 408 -17.71 18.76 -2.83
N SER A 409 -17.77 19.40 -1.66
CA SER A 409 -17.83 20.88 -1.57
C SER A 409 -16.56 21.51 -2.15
N MET A 410 -15.39 21.04 -1.75
CA MET A 410 -14.12 21.52 -2.28
C MET A 410 -14.04 21.37 -3.80
N PHE A 411 -14.48 20.23 -4.33
CA PHE A 411 -14.47 19.98 -5.77
C PHE A 411 -15.41 20.95 -6.50
N ARG A 412 -16.61 21.19 -5.95
CA ARG A 412 -17.58 22.12 -6.53
C ARG A 412 -17.07 23.55 -6.61
N GLU A 413 -16.41 24.01 -5.57
CA GLU A 413 -15.84 25.35 -5.51
C GLU A 413 -14.75 25.57 -6.58
N ARG A 414 -13.99 24.52 -6.90
CA ARG A 414 -12.85 24.60 -7.80
C ARG A 414 -13.19 24.24 -9.25
N PHE A 415 -14.00 23.20 -9.45
CA PHE A 415 -14.22 22.57 -10.74
C PHE A 415 -15.70 22.45 -11.16
N GLY A 416 -16.63 22.92 -10.32
CA GLY A 416 -18.07 22.72 -10.56
C GLY A 416 -18.57 21.35 -10.07
N GLU A 417 -19.71 20.89 -10.59
CA GLU A 417 -20.30 19.63 -10.11
C GLU A 417 -19.46 18.41 -10.47
N PRO A 418 -19.12 17.55 -9.48
CA PRO A 418 -18.41 16.32 -9.77
C PRO A 418 -19.28 15.39 -10.62
N LYS A 419 -18.66 14.74 -11.60
CA LYS A 419 -19.37 13.72 -12.38
C LYS A 419 -19.74 12.51 -11.49
N PRO A 420 -20.82 11.78 -11.83
CA PRO A 420 -21.16 10.56 -11.11
C PRO A 420 -19.94 9.61 -11.07
N LYS A 421 -19.71 8.99 -9.91
CA LYS A 421 -18.62 8.03 -9.73
C LYS A 421 -18.74 6.92 -10.79
N GLN A 422 -17.78 6.87 -11.67
CA GLN A 422 -17.56 5.73 -12.54
C GLN A 422 -16.45 4.94 -11.87
N GLY A 423 -16.73 3.71 -11.47
CA GLY A 423 -15.68 2.83 -10.98
C GLY A 423 -14.56 2.74 -12.01
N PHE A 424 -13.40 2.27 -11.62
CA PHE A 424 -12.29 1.98 -12.55
C PHE A 424 -12.84 1.03 -13.62
N GLY A 425 -13.47 1.61 -14.66
CA GLY A 425 -14.20 0.89 -15.69
C GLY A 425 -13.23 0.15 -16.60
N GLY A 426 -12.77 -1.01 -16.16
CA GLY A 426 -12.01 -1.92 -16.98
C GLY A 426 -12.89 -2.82 -17.84
N TRP A 427 -12.30 -3.75 -18.54
CA TRP A 427 -12.94 -4.87 -19.24
C TRP A 427 -12.87 -6.19 -18.45
N PRO A 428 -13.42 -6.28 -17.23
CA PRO A 428 -13.16 -7.42 -16.37
C PRO A 428 -13.52 -8.73 -16.99
N ASP A 429 -14.78 -8.93 -17.23
CA ASP A 429 -15.29 -10.19 -17.71
C ASP A 429 -15.03 -10.35 -19.22
N GLU A 430 -14.94 -9.22 -19.94
CA GLU A 430 -14.64 -9.21 -21.37
C GLU A 430 -13.16 -9.55 -21.68
N VAL A 431 -12.25 -9.25 -20.76
CA VAL A 431 -10.81 -9.47 -20.94
C VAL A 431 -10.50 -10.96 -21.04
N PHE A 432 -11.08 -11.78 -20.18
CA PHE A 432 -10.83 -13.22 -20.14
C PHE A 432 -11.90 -14.07 -20.83
N ASN A 433 -13.04 -13.53 -21.25
CA ASN A 433 -14.28 -14.24 -21.57
C ASN A 433 -14.78 -15.14 -20.42
N GLU A 434 -14.39 -14.84 -19.20
CA GLU A 434 -14.78 -15.47 -17.95
C GLU A 434 -14.63 -14.45 -16.82
N ASP A 435 -15.06 -14.78 -15.61
CA ASP A 435 -14.91 -13.85 -14.50
C ASP A 435 -13.42 -13.55 -14.18
N TRP A 436 -13.17 -12.34 -13.76
CA TRP A 436 -11.84 -11.81 -13.49
C TRP A 436 -10.98 -12.67 -12.56
N ARG A 437 -11.56 -13.18 -11.49
CA ARG A 437 -10.84 -13.97 -10.48
C ARG A 437 -10.32 -15.27 -11.06
N THR A 438 -11.18 -15.95 -11.81
CA THR A 438 -10.82 -17.18 -12.51
C THR A 438 -9.74 -16.91 -13.56
N GLY A 439 -9.89 -15.85 -14.34
CA GLY A 439 -8.91 -15.46 -15.35
C GLY A 439 -7.55 -15.15 -14.75
N CYS A 440 -7.48 -14.32 -13.72
CA CYS A 440 -6.23 -14.00 -13.01
C CYS A 440 -5.59 -15.24 -12.38
N TRP A 441 -6.39 -16.14 -11.80
CA TRP A 441 -5.88 -17.38 -11.21
C TRP A 441 -5.27 -18.32 -12.25
N LYS A 442 -5.96 -18.53 -13.38
CA LYS A 442 -5.43 -19.34 -14.49
C LYS A 442 -4.14 -18.76 -15.07
N LEU A 443 -4.09 -17.45 -15.23
CA LEU A 443 -2.88 -16.73 -15.64
C LEU A 443 -1.73 -17.00 -14.66
N THR A 444 -1.97 -16.87 -13.36
CA THR A 444 -0.99 -17.12 -12.31
C THR A 444 -0.51 -18.57 -12.34
N GLN A 445 -1.41 -19.52 -12.44
CA GLN A 445 -1.05 -20.93 -12.58
C GLN A 445 -0.19 -21.18 -13.82
N ARG A 446 -0.53 -20.60 -14.98
CA ARG A 446 0.26 -20.76 -16.20
C ARG A 446 1.68 -20.22 -16.04
N LEU A 447 1.85 -19.08 -15.38
CA LEU A 447 3.16 -18.44 -15.19
C LEU A 447 4.05 -19.20 -14.21
N PHE A 448 3.48 -19.82 -13.18
CA PHE A 448 4.25 -20.43 -12.08
C PHE A 448 4.11 -21.95 -11.95
N SER A 449 3.40 -22.63 -12.86
CA SER A 449 3.23 -24.09 -12.80
C SER A 449 4.49 -24.89 -13.17
N GLN A 450 5.54 -24.24 -13.62
CA GLN A 450 6.80 -24.88 -14.02
C GLN A 450 7.98 -24.54 -13.06
N GLN A 451 7.71 -23.84 -11.99
CA GLN A 451 8.66 -23.59 -10.90
C GLN A 451 8.48 -24.66 -9.82
#